data_ac1d1838f1887df43c74360916a67e17
#
_entry.id   ac1d1838f1887df43c74360916a67e17
#
_cell.length_a   1.000
_cell.length_b   1.000
_cell.length_c   1.000
_cell.angle_alpha   90.00
_cell.angle_beta   90.00
_cell.angle_gamma   90.00
#
_symmetry.space_group_name_H-M   'P 1'
#
loop_
_entity.id
_entity.type
_entity.pdbx_description
1 polymer ?
#
loop_
_entity_poly.entity_id
_entity_poly.type
_entity_poly.pdbx_seq_one_letter_code
_entity_poly.pdbx_strand_id
1 'polypeptide(L)'
;GLRLQPRGATPFERDRYSVDGFIRWRNELPKDKPFFSFIFLDAVHACAVPDDPKYHVFKPFLSSVNQLTLTNDTDPVPYFNRYRNSAYWTDGELARVTGYLKEKGLLENTIVVVSSDHGVEFNDNKLNYWGHNGNYTDAQIKVPLIVHWPGKEGRRVDAVTSSADLTATLIPEALGCTNPTTDYTTGESLWSENRRKNWFHSASYSLNAFVEPERIVLINKFGMLEFQDKTGGPQRTKQCPRTLRKPSMSLPAGKSARRLFCL
;
A
#
# COMPACT_ATOMS: atom_id res chain seq x y z
N GLY A 1 12.73 21.08 2.71
CA GLY A 1 13.52 20.80 1.51
C GLY A 1 13.87 19.35 1.40
N LEU A 2 14.09 18.85 0.20
CA LEU A 2 14.50 17.47 -0.07
C LEU A 2 15.89 17.26 0.54
N ARG A 3 16.04 16.32 1.47
CA ARG A 3 17.34 15.95 2.01
C ARG A 3 17.81 14.67 1.30
N LEU A 4 18.95 14.77 0.62
CA LEU A 4 19.57 13.62 -0.05
C LEU A 4 20.13 12.65 0.99
N GLN A 5 19.87 11.36 0.78
CA GLN A 5 20.41 10.28 1.61
C GLN A 5 21.91 10.09 1.34
N PRO A 6 22.70 9.60 2.32
CA PRO A 6 24.12 9.31 2.12
C PRO A 6 24.31 8.27 1.01
N ARG A 7 25.29 8.51 0.11
CA ARG A 7 25.68 7.51 -0.90
C ARG A 7 26.31 6.29 -0.21
N GLY A 8 25.96 5.09 -0.68
CA GLY A 8 26.52 3.84 -0.17
C GLY A 8 25.95 3.35 1.16
N ALA A 9 24.99 4.06 1.77
CA ALA A 9 24.33 3.61 2.97
C ALA A 9 23.44 2.38 2.69
N THR A 10 23.39 1.46 3.66
CA THR A 10 22.44 0.35 3.66
C THR A 10 21.00 0.85 3.81
N PRO A 11 19.96 0.07 3.43
CA PRO A 11 18.57 0.47 3.59
C PRO A 11 18.23 0.91 5.02
N PHE A 12 18.67 0.16 6.03
CA PHE A 12 18.38 0.52 7.43
C PHE A 12 19.15 1.76 7.91
N GLU A 13 20.34 2.06 7.37
CA GLU A 13 21.04 3.33 7.63
C GLU A 13 20.32 4.51 6.98
N ARG A 14 19.76 4.32 5.79
CA ARG A 14 18.92 5.34 5.13
C ARG A 14 17.66 5.64 5.91
N ASP A 15 17.01 4.62 6.47
CA ASP A 15 15.84 4.78 7.32
C ASP A 15 16.16 5.62 8.56
N ARG A 16 17.24 5.25 9.25
CA ARG A 16 17.72 6.02 10.40
C ARG A 16 18.04 7.47 10.04
N TYR A 17 18.71 7.69 8.93
CA TYR A 17 19.01 9.03 8.44
C TYR A 17 17.74 9.84 8.14
N SER A 18 16.72 9.20 7.58
CA SER A 18 15.43 9.84 7.28
C SER A 18 14.71 10.25 8.57
N VAL A 19 14.67 9.37 9.55
CA VAL A 19 14.06 9.65 10.87
C VAL A 19 14.83 10.73 11.63
N ASP A 20 16.17 10.65 11.68
CA ASP A 20 17.02 11.69 12.28
C ASP A 20 16.83 13.03 11.57
N GLY A 21 16.70 12.99 10.26
CA GLY A 21 16.42 14.15 9.43
C GLY A 21 15.10 14.83 9.75
N PHE A 22 14.05 14.03 9.94
CA PHE A 22 12.74 14.51 10.39
C PHE A 22 12.83 15.18 11.76
N ILE A 23 13.44 14.52 12.74
CA ILE A 23 13.56 15.03 14.11
C ILE A 23 14.33 16.35 14.13
N ARG A 24 15.48 16.44 13.44
CA ARG A 24 16.25 17.69 13.33
C ARG A 24 15.44 18.80 12.69
N TRP A 25 14.84 18.52 11.53
CA TRP A 25 14.04 19.50 10.81
C TRP A 25 12.87 20.02 11.65
N ARG A 26 12.16 19.13 12.36
CA ARG A 26 11.02 19.53 13.17
C ARG A 26 11.45 20.38 14.39
N ASN A 27 12.62 20.12 14.96
CA ASN A 27 13.17 20.95 16.05
C ASN A 27 13.52 22.38 15.60
N GLU A 28 13.83 22.56 14.31
CA GLU A 28 14.13 23.89 13.73
C GLU A 28 12.86 24.72 13.48
N LEU A 29 11.68 24.10 13.49
CA LEU A 29 10.41 24.80 13.26
C LEU A 29 9.78 25.28 14.58
N PRO A 30 9.10 26.45 14.58
CA PRO A 30 8.24 26.85 15.70
C PRO A 30 7.21 25.78 16.03
N LYS A 31 6.89 25.59 17.31
CA LYS A 31 5.98 24.53 17.76
C LYS A 31 4.56 24.69 17.21
N ASP A 32 4.10 25.91 17.08
CA ASP A 32 2.76 26.30 16.61
C ASP A 32 2.63 26.26 15.08
N LYS A 33 3.74 26.07 14.35
CA LYS A 33 3.68 26.06 12.89
C LYS A 33 3.17 24.73 12.37
N PRO A 34 2.09 24.72 11.57
CA PRO A 34 1.62 23.50 10.90
C PRO A 34 2.71 22.91 10.00
N PHE A 35 2.74 21.58 9.91
CA PHE A 35 3.68 20.88 9.05
C PHE A 35 3.03 19.67 8.38
N PHE A 36 3.60 19.29 7.25
CA PHE A 36 3.39 18.01 6.60
C PHE A 36 4.74 17.31 6.45
N SER A 37 4.82 16.05 6.77
CA SER A 37 6.01 15.24 6.58
C SER A 37 5.65 13.89 5.98
N PHE A 38 6.39 13.48 4.97
CA PHE A 38 6.37 12.14 4.40
C PHE A 38 7.73 11.49 4.69
N ILE A 39 7.73 10.42 5.47
CA ILE A 39 8.93 9.67 5.85
C ILE A 39 8.88 8.33 5.13
N PHE A 40 9.75 8.14 4.16
CA PHE A 40 9.87 6.89 3.42
C PHE A 40 10.94 6.01 4.07
N LEU A 41 10.56 4.77 4.39
CA LEU A 41 11.42 3.76 5.00
C LEU A 41 11.60 2.58 4.04
N ASP A 42 12.85 2.15 3.84
CA ASP A 42 13.26 1.26 2.75
C ASP A 42 13.80 -0.11 3.24
N ALA A 43 14.06 -0.25 4.55
CA ALA A 43 14.63 -1.48 5.08
C ALA A 43 13.76 -2.71 4.83
N VAL A 44 12.44 -2.56 4.95
CA VAL A 44 11.49 -3.67 4.73
C VAL A 44 11.46 -4.11 3.28
N HIS A 45 11.52 -3.16 2.32
CA HIS A 45 11.58 -3.45 0.89
C HIS A 45 12.80 -4.33 0.53
N ALA A 46 13.95 -4.00 1.07
CA ALA A 46 15.19 -4.75 0.82
C ALA A 46 15.35 -5.97 1.75
N CYS A 47 14.42 -6.24 2.66
CA CYS A 47 14.58 -7.19 3.75
C CYS A 47 15.93 -7.00 4.48
N ALA A 48 16.36 -5.76 4.65
CA ALA A 48 17.64 -5.41 5.23
C ALA A 48 17.55 -5.44 6.76
N VAL A 49 18.47 -6.15 7.38
CA VAL A 49 18.53 -6.32 8.83
C VAL A 49 19.91 -5.88 9.30
N PRO A 50 20.03 -5.03 10.34
CA PRO A 50 21.32 -4.70 10.95
C PRO A 50 22.01 -5.95 11.51
N ASP A 51 23.34 -5.94 11.52
CA ASP A 51 24.14 -7.06 12.07
C ASP A 51 24.03 -7.20 13.60
N ASP A 52 23.51 -6.20 14.30
CA ASP A 52 23.30 -6.23 15.75
C ASP A 52 22.29 -7.34 16.12
N PRO A 53 22.70 -8.33 16.95
CA PRO A 53 21.89 -9.49 17.31
C PRO A 53 20.52 -9.18 17.92
N LYS A 54 20.33 -8.00 18.49
CA LYS A 54 19.02 -7.59 19.04
C LYS A 54 17.91 -7.49 17.98
N TYR A 55 18.29 -7.36 16.69
CA TYR A 55 17.33 -7.34 15.58
C TYR A 55 17.14 -8.72 14.94
N HIS A 56 17.84 -9.76 15.40
CA HIS A 56 17.74 -11.15 14.94
C HIS A 56 16.74 -11.94 15.77
N VAL A 57 15.51 -11.44 15.86
CA VAL A 57 14.44 -11.97 16.72
C VAL A 57 13.82 -13.24 16.13
N PHE A 58 13.57 -13.22 14.82
CA PHE A 58 12.92 -14.33 14.12
C PHE A 58 13.96 -15.23 13.46
N LYS A 59 13.98 -16.52 13.85
CA LYS A 59 14.97 -17.52 13.41
C LYS A 59 14.28 -18.82 12.98
N PRO A 60 14.89 -19.62 12.08
CA PRO A 60 16.08 -19.28 11.29
C PRO A 60 15.79 -18.17 10.27
N PHE A 61 16.78 -17.40 9.85
CA PHE A 61 16.65 -16.44 8.76
C PHE A 61 17.87 -16.46 7.83
N LEU A 62 17.67 -16.08 6.56
CA LEU A 62 18.74 -16.00 5.58
C LEU A 62 19.63 -14.78 5.83
N SER A 63 20.94 -14.95 5.71
CA SER A 63 21.89 -13.83 5.75
C SER A 63 21.81 -12.96 4.50
N SER A 64 21.47 -13.56 3.36
CA SER A 64 21.20 -12.88 2.08
C SER A 64 20.14 -13.65 1.30
N VAL A 65 19.52 -13.00 0.34
CA VAL A 65 18.51 -13.62 -0.54
C VAL A 65 18.94 -13.48 -2.00
N ASN A 66 19.01 -14.60 -2.69
CA ASN A 66 19.10 -14.63 -4.14
C ASN A 66 17.77 -15.15 -4.70
N GLN A 67 16.93 -14.24 -5.17
CA GLN A 67 15.60 -14.61 -5.69
C GLN A 67 15.65 -15.56 -6.88
N LEU A 68 16.75 -15.57 -7.64
CA LEU A 68 16.90 -16.45 -8.82
C LEU A 68 17.03 -17.94 -8.45
N THR A 69 17.35 -18.25 -7.19
CA THR A 69 17.47 -19.64 -6.71
C THR A 69 16.22 -20.15 -6.01
N LEU A 70 15.21 -19.31 -5.85
CA LEU A 70 13.98 -19.68 -5.17
C LEU A 70 13.05 -20.43 -6.13
N THR A 71 12.42 -21.48 -5.62
CA THR A 71 11.50 -22.37 -6.35
C THR A 71 10.27 -22.67 -5.51
N ASN A 72 9.28 -23.35 -6.09
CA ASN A 72 8.09 -23.80 -5.33
C ASN A 72 8.42 -24.74 -4.15
N ASP A 73 9.55 -25.43 -4.21
CA ASP A 73 9.99 -26.36 -3.18
C ASP A 73 10.84 -25.67 -2.08
N THR A 74 11.19 -24.41 -2.28
CA THR A 74 11.96 -23.65 -1.30
C THR A 74 11.11 -23.40 -0.03
N ASP A 75 11.71 -23.70 1.14
CA ASP A 75 11.10 -23.32 2.43
C ASP A 75 11.06 -21.79 2.55
N PRO A 76 9.86 -21.16 2.62
CA PRO A 76 9.74 -19.71 2.72
C PRO A 76 10.14 -19.15 4.08
N VAL A 77 10.12 -19.97 5.15
CA VAL A 77 10.28 -19.51 6.54
C VAL A 77 11.56 -18.71 6.77
N PRO A 78 12.76 -19.13 6.31
CA PRO A 78 13.97 -18.36 6.56
C PRO A 78 13.98 -17.00 5.85
N TYR A 79 13.38 -16.90 4.65
CA TYR A 79 13.24 -15.62 3.96
C TYR A 79 12.20 -14.73 4.62
N PHE A 80 11.04 -15.28 4.97
CA PHE A 80 10.00 -14.57 5.71
C PHE A 80 10.50 -14.06 7.07
N ASN A 81 11.30 -14.84 7.80
CA ASN A 81 11.89 -14.39 9.05
C ASN A 81 12.89 -13.24 8.85
N ARG A 82 13.62 -13.22 7.74
CA ARG A 82 14.47 -12.08 7.39
C ARG A 82 13.61 -10.82 7.19
N TYR A 83 12.50 -10.92 6.45
CA TYR A 83 11.54 -9.82 6.31
C TYR A 83 10.98 -9.36 7.66
N ARG A 84 10.61 -10.31 8.55
CA ARG A 84 10.10 -9.99 9.89
C ARG A 84 11.14 -9.25 10.76
N ASN A 85 12.40 -9.63 10.67
CA ASN A 85 13.49 -8.93 11.38
C ASN A 85 13.67 -7.50 10.84
N SER A 86 13.54 -7.30 9.53
CA SER A 86 13.55 -5.98 8.93
C SER A 86 12.34 -5.13 9.36
N ALA A 87 11.15 -5.72 9.42
CA ALA A 87 9.96 -5.06 9.94
C ALA A 87 10.11 -4.67 11.43
N TYR A 88 10.74 -5.54 12.24
CA TYR A 88 11.05 -5.25 13.64
C TYR A 88 12.00 -4.06 13.80
N TRP A 89 13.01 -3.94 12.92
CA TRP A 89 13.85 -2.74 12.86
C TRP A 89 13.03 -1.48 12.54
N THR A 90 12.20 -1.55 11.50
CA THR A 90 11.38 -0.43 11.04
C THR A 90 10.38 0.02 12.10
N ASP A 91 9.79 -0.90 12.85
CA ASP A 91 8.93 -0.60 13.99
C ASP A 91 9.68 0.23 15.06
N GLY A 92 10.94 -0.09 15.31
CA GLY A 92 11.80 0.72 16.18
C GLY A 92 12.01 2.15 15.68
N GLU A 93 12.16 2.35 14.37
CA GLU A 93 12.29 3.70 13.79
C GLU A 93 10.96 4.46 13.83
N LEU A 94 9.81 3.79 13.63
CA LEU A 94 8.49 4.38 13.84
C LEU A 94 8.26 4.78 15.29
N ALA A 95 8.70 3.96 16.24
CA ALA A 95 8.63 4.28 17.67
C ALA A 95 9.45 5.53 18.03
N ARG A 96 10.57 5.78 17.34
CA ARG A 96 11.35 7.02 17.51
C ARG A 96 10.58 8.25 17.04
N VAL A 97 9.88 8.16 15.91
CA VAL A 97 9.05 9.26 15.38
C VAL A 97 7.90 9.56 16.33
N THR A 98 7.12 8.55 16.71
CA THR A 98 5.96 8.72 17.58
C THR A 98 6.36 9.12 18.99
N GLY A 99 7.45 8.57 19.51
CA GLY A 99 8.05 8.95 20.80
C GLY A 99 8.48 10.42 20.83
N TYR A 100 9.15 10.88 19.75
CA TYR A 100 9.52 12.30 19.61
C TYR A 100 8.29 13.22 19.59
N LEU A 101 7.26 12.87 18.80
CA LEU A 101 6.03 13.67 18.75
C LEU A 101 5.35 13.76 20.14
N LYS A 102 5.32 12.65 20.86
CA LYS A 102 4.77 12.57 22.21
C LYS A 102 5.58 13.42 23.21
N GLU A 103 6.91 13.26 23.22
CA GLU A 103 7.82 14.02 24.10
C GLU A 103 7.69 15.54 23.89
N LYS A 104 7.50 15.98 22.66
CA LYS A 104 7.33 17.40 22.32
C LYS A 104 5.91 17.93 22.52
N GLY A 105 4.96 17.08 22.94
CA GLY A 105 3.55 17.45 23.08
C GLY A 105 2.89 17.76 21.72
N LEU A 106 3.38 17.15 20.64
CA LEU A 106 2.87 17.36 19.28
C LEU A 106 1.86 16.29 18.87
N LEU A 107 1.92 15.10 19.47
CA LEU A 107 1.08 13.96 19.08
C LEU A 107 -0.41 14.25 19.24
N GLU A 108 -0.79 15.03 20.26
CA GLU A 108 -2.17 15.45 20.54
C GLU A 108 -2.78 16.34 19.44
N ASN A 109 -1.95 16.85 18.52
CA ASN A 109 -2.39 17.69 17.41
C ASN A 109 -1.72 17.28 16.08
N THR A 110 -1.36 16.02 15.95
CA THR A 110 -0.74 15.48 14.74
C THR A 110 -1.44 14.21 14.29
N ILE A 111 -1.95 14.21 13.06
CA ILE A 111 -2.43 12.99 12.42
C ILE A 111 -1.20 12.20 11.98
N VAL A 112 -1.09 10.94 12.42
CA VAL A 112 -0.02 10.04 11.98
C VAL A 112 -0.63 8.89 11.19
N VAL A 113 -0.16 8.71 9.95
CA VAL A 113 -0.58 7.61 9.08
C VAL A 113 0.61 6.70 8.83
N VAL A 114 0.45 5.42 9.11
CA VAL A 114 1.44 4.37 8.79
C VAL A 114 0.82 3.43 7.78
N SER A 115 1.48 3.27 6.64
CA SER A 115 1.04 2.38 5.57
C SER A 115 2.23 1.92 4.73
N SER A 116 1.95 1.13 3.70
CA SER A 116 2.91 0.74 2.67
C SER A 116 2.26 0.91 1.30
N ASP A 117 3.07 0.99 0.26
CA ASP A 117 2.65 1.03 -1.15
C ASP A 117 2.27 -0.36 -1.66
N HIS A 118 2.93 -1.42 -1.20
CA HIS A 118 2.66 -2.82 -1.54
C HIS A 118 3.10 -3.77 -0.43
N GLY A 119 2.68 -5.03 -0.53
CA GLY A 119 3.16 -6.14 0.28
C GLY A 119 4.32 -6.90 -0.36
N VAL A 120 4.66 -8.04 0.22
CA VAL A 120 5.71 -8.96 -0.27
C VAL A 120 5.19 -10.38 -0.21
N GLU A 121 5.33 -11.13 -1.29
CA GLU A 121 4.94 -12.53 -1.40
C GLU A 121 6.14 -13.46 -1.16
N PHE A 122 5.90 -14.51 -0.40
CA PHE A 122 6.86 -15.57 -0.08
C PHE A 122 6.38 -16.92 -0.60
N ASN A 123 5.95 -16.93 -1.86
CA ASN A 123 5.32 -18.09 -2.51
C ASN A 123 4.05 -18.58 -1.78
N ASP A 124 3.28 -17.63 -1.24
CA ASP A 124 2.07 -17.90 -0.44
C ASP A 124 1.04 -18.74 -1.22
N ASN A 125 0.90 -18.47 -2.51
CA ASN A 125 -0.06 -19.13 -3.40
C ASN A 125 0.55 -20.33 -4.17
N LYS A 126 1.80 -20.70 -3.91
CA LYS A 126 2.52 -21.80 -4.62
C LYS A 126 2.59 -21.64 -6.14
N LEU A 127 2.62 -20.38 -6.60
CA LEU A 127 2.77 -20.02 -8.01
C LEU A 127 4.19 -19.55 -8.34
N ASN A 128 5.15 -19.82 -7.46
CA ASN A 128 6.56 -19.44 -7.57
C ASN A 128 6.77 -17.90 -7.64
N TYR A 129 5.93 -17.13 -6.95
CA TYR A 129 6.14 -15.71 -6.77
C TYR A 129 6.90 -15.41 -5.48
N TRP A 130 7.98 -14.63 -5.61
CA TRP A 130 8.86 -14.23 -4.53
C TRP A 130 9.14 -12.73 -4.65
N GLY A 131 8.73 -11.94 -3.64
CA GLY A 131 8.87 -10.49 -3.67
C GLY A 131 7.57 -9.78 -4.03
N HIS A 132 7.65 -8.80 -4.94
CA HIS A 132 6.53 -7.94 -5.33
C HIS A 132 6.53 -7.67 -6.84
N ASN A 133 5.50 -6.97 -7.35
CA ASN A 133 5.28 -6.68 -8.78
C ASN A 133 5.00 -7.91 -9.67
N GLY A 134 4.72 -9.07 -9.08
CA GLY A 134 4.45 -10.30 -9.82
C GLY A 134 2.97 -10.53 -10.11
N ASN A 135 2.10 -10.13 -9.19
CA ASN A 135 0.66 -10.32 -9.28
C ASN A 135 -0.10 -9.33 -8.38
N TYR A 136 -1.42 -9.52 -8.26
CA TYR A 136 -2.32 -8.70 -7.45
C TYR A 136 -3.05 -9.52 -6.38
N THR A 137 -2.42 -10.56 -5.88
CA THR A 137 -2.93 -11.35 -4.75
C THR A 137 -2.78 -10.59 -3.44
N ASP A 138 -3.52 -11.01 -2.43
CA ASP A 138 -3.51 -10.36 -1.11
C ASP A 138 -2.10 -10.21 -0.53
N ALA A 139 -1.19 -11.16 -0.80
CA ALA A 139 0.20 -11.09 -0.32
C ALA A 139 0.95 -9.85 -0.85
N GLN A 140 0.66 -9.41 -2.08
CA GLN A 140 1.34 -8.28 -2.69
C GLN A 140 0.59 -6.94 -2.58
N ILE A 141 -0.73 -6.94 -2.37
CA ILE A 141 -1.54 -5.71 -2.38
C ILE A 141 -2.17 -5.36 -1.03
N LYS A 142 -2.25 -6.31 -0.09
CA LYS A 142 -2.80 -6.04 1.23
C LYS A 142 -1.72 -5.50 2.16
N VAL A 143 -1.86 -4.25 2.50
CA VAL A 143 -0.91 -3.50 3.34
C VAL A 143 -1.55 -3.06 4.65
N PRO A 144 -0.78 -2.83 5.71
CA PRO A 144 -1.31 -2.21 6.91
C PRO A 144 -1.76 -0.78 6.63
N LEU A 145 -2.83 -0.34 7.29
CA LEU A 145 -3.22 1.05 7.37
C LEU A 145 -3.56 1.38 8.82
N ILE A 146 -2.69 2.13 9.47
CA ILE A 146 -2.85 2.56 10.85
C ILE A 146 -2.95 4.07 10.85
N VAL A 147 -4.02 4.62 11.44
CA VAL A 147 -4.24 6.06 11.52
C VAL A 147 -4.42 6.46 12.97
N HIS A 148 -3.48 7.23 13.49
CA HIS A 148 -3.68 8.01 14.71
C HIS A 148 -4.31 9.35 14.31
N TRP A 149 -5.46 9.65 14.87
CA TRP A 149 -6.16 10.90 14.63
C TRP A 149 -6.59 11.51 15.96
N PRO A 150 -6.03 12.66 16.37
CA PRO A 150 -6.38 13.31 17.64
C PRO A 150 -7.89 13.49 17.80
N GLY A 151 -8.40 13.14 18.97
CA GLY A 151 -9.83 13.26 19.27
C GLY A 151 -10.75 12.19 18.65
N LYS A 152 -10.20 11.26 17.86
CA LYS A 152 -10.97 10.11 17.34
C LYS A 152 -10.72 8.89 18.23
N GLU A 153 -11.78 8.17 18.55
CA GLU A 153 -11.67 6.90 19.26
C GLU A 153 -11.07 5.81 18.38
N GLY A 154 -10.19 4.99 18.99
CA GLY A 154 -9.57 3.87 18.29
C GLY A 154 -10.58 2.77 17.95
N ARG A 155 -10.59 2.34 16.68
CA ARG A 155 -11.42 1.22 16.22
C ARG A 155 -10.71 0.42 15.14
N ARG A 156 -11.10 -0.83 14.99
CA ARG A 156 -10.73 -1.66 13.84
C ARG A 156 -11.79 -1.51 12.73
N VAL A 157 -11.34 -1.40 11.51
CA VAL A 157 -12.20 -1.33 10.31
C VAL A 157 -11.82 -2.50 9.40
N ASP A 158 -12.76 -3.40 9.18
CA ASP A 158 -12.56 -4.59 8.32
C ASP A 158 -13.07 -4.38 6.88
N ALA A 159 -13.59 -3.20 6.56
CA ALA A 159 -14.02 -2.87 5.22
C ALA A 159 -12.83 -2.77 4.25
N VAL A 160 -13.06 -3.07 2.98
CA VAL A 160 -12.07 -2.86 1.91
C VAL A 160 -11.74 -1.39 1.80
N THR A 161 -10.46 -1.06 1.93
CA THR A 161 -9.92 0.30 1.81
C THR A 161 -8.76 0.33 0.83
N SER A 162 -8.44 1.51 0.33
CA SER A 162 -7.30 1.74 -0.55
C SER A 162 -6.58 3.04 -0.18
N SER A 163 -5.39 3.26 -0.70
CA SER A 163 -4.64 4.51 -0.49
C SER A 163 -5.40 5.75 -0.99
N ALA A 164 -6.30 5.60 -1.97
CA ALA A 164 -7.17 6.68 -2.45
C ALA A 164 -8.14 7.19 -1.36
N ASP A 165 -8.49 6.35 -0.40
CA ASP A 165 -9.37 6.70 0.71
C ASP A 165 -8.70 7.65 1.72
N LEU A 166 -7.38 7.60 1.83
CA LEU A 166 -6.62 8.59 2.62
C LEU A 166 -6.84 10.00 2.09
N THR A 167 -6.75 10.17 0.77
CA THR A 167 -7.00 11.46 0.12
C THR A 167 -8.44 11.92 0.34
N ALA A 168 -9.43 11.02 0.18
CA ALA A 168 -10.84 11.29 0.40
C ALA A 168 -11.16 11.65 1.87
N THR A 169 -10.27 11.29 2.80
CA THR A 169 -10.43 11.57 4.23
C THR A 169 -9.65 12.80 4.66
N LEU A 170 -8.36 12.89 4.31
CA LEU A 170 -7.47 13.94 4.81
C LEU A 170 -7.81 15.31 4.24
N ILE A 171 -8.15 15.40 2.96
CA ILE A 171 -8.40 16.69 2.31
C ILE A 171 -9.62 17.41 2.92
N PRO A 172 -10.80 16.81 3.07
CA PRO A 172 -11.91 17.51 3.71
C PRO A 172 -11.76 17.61 5.24
N GLU A 173 -11.36 16.54 5.93
CA GLU A 173 -11.40 16.47 7.39
C GLU A 173 -10.23 17.20 8.07
N ALA A 174 -9.04 17.20 7.48
CA ALA A 174 -7.85 17.83 8.05
C ALA A 174 -7.57 19.21 7.45
N LEU A 175 -7.88 19.42 6.16
CA LEU A 175 -7.60 20.66 5.45
C LEU A 175 -8.84 21.53 5.22
N GLY A 176 -10.03 21.02 5.54
CA GLY A 176 -11.29 21.77 5.43
C GLY A 176 -11.72 22.06 3.98
N CYS A 177 -11.23 21.32 3.00
CA CYS A 177 -11.61 21.51 1.60
C CYS A 177 -13.05 21.02 1.36
N THR A 178 -13.85 21.83 0.68
CA THR A 178 -15.29 21.59 0.44
C THR A 178 -15.59 21.10 -0.96
N ASN A 179 -14.61 20.98 -1.83
CA ASN A 179 -14.76 20.42 -3.17
C ASN A 179 -15.30 18.98 -3.11
N PRO A 180 -16.12 18.55 -4.06
CA PRO A 180 -16.52 17.16 -4.17
C PRO A 180 -15.28 16.24 -4.25
N THR A 181 -15.29 15.15 -3.49
CA THR A 181 -14.15 14.21 -3.49
C THR A 181 -13.84 13.63 -4.86
N THR A 182 -14.87 13.51 -5.73
CA THR A 182 -14.73 13.05 -7.11
C THR A 182 -13.85 13.94 -7.99
N ASP A 183 -13.56 15.17 -7.58
CA ASP A 183 -12.69 16.09 -8.33
C ASP A 183 -11.20 15.71 -8.23
N TYR A 184 -10.83 14.96 -7.19
CA TYR A 184 -9.41 14.69 -6.91
C TYR A 184 -9.09 13.24 -6.48
N THR A 185 -10.10 12.40 -6.25
CA THR A 185 -9.86 10.99 -5.88
C THR A 185 -11.02 10.09 -6.24
N THR A 186 -10.72 8.81 -6.45
CA THR A 186 -11.71 7.74 -6.57
C THR A 186 -12.03 7.08 -5.22
N GLY A 187 -11.37 7.49 -4.15
CA GLY A 187 -11.55 6.94 -2.81
C GLY A 187 -12.86 7.35 -2.15
N GLU A 188 -13.16 6.71 -1.04
CA GLU A 188 -14.27 7.04 -0.12
C GLU A 188 -13.69 7.31 1.26
N SER A 189 -14.29 8.27 2.01
CA SER A 189 -13.82 8.58 3.36
C SER A 189 -13.70 7.32 4.24
N LEU A 190 -12.59 7.19 4.96
CA LEU A 190 -12.37 6.12 5.94
C LEU A 190 -13.40 6.15 7.09
N TRP A 191 -14.07 7.29 7.28
CA TRP A 191 -15.12 7.48 8.28
C TRP A 191 -16.51 7.10 7.79
N SER A 192 -16.69 6.80 6.50
CA SER A 192 -17.98 6.40 5.93
C SER A 192 -18.40 5.04 6.47
N GLU A 193 -19.58 5.01 7.11
CA GLU A 193 -20.19 3.76 7.59
C GLU A 193 -20.82 2.95 6.43
N ASN A 194 -21.27 3.68 5.40
CA ASN A 194 -21.94 3.09 4.24
C ASN A 194 -21.03 3.12 3.01
N ARG A 195 -19.93 2.41 3.07
CA ARG A 195 -19.01 2.27 1.94
C ARG A 195 -19.73 1.56 0.77
N ARG A 196 -19.68 2.18 -0.40
CA ARG A 196 -20.34 1.66 -1.60
C ARG A 196 -19.42 0.78 -2.43
N LYS A 197 -18.11 1.07 -2.37
CA LYS A 197 -17.11 0.33 -3.14
C LYS A 197 -16.58 -0.83 -2.34
N ASN A 198 -16.68 -2.01 -2.92
CA ASN A 198 -16.04 -3.23 -2.45
C ASN A 198 -14.89 -3.65 -3.38
N TRP A 199 -14.44 -2.74 -4.25
CA TRP A 199 -13.34 -2.95 -5.18
C TRP A 199 -12.38 -1.76 -5.13
N PHE A 200 -11.16 -1.96 -5.59
CA PHE A 200 -10.18 -0.89 -5.77
C PHE A 200 -9.35 -1.13 -7.03
N HIS A 201 -8.74 -0.04 -7.51
CA HIS A 201 -7.80 -0.06 -8.61
C HIS A 201 -6.39 -0.14 -8.05
N SER A 202 -5.60 -1.04 -8.62
CA SER A 202 -4.17 -1.16 -8.39
C SER A 202 -3.45 -1.22 -9.73
N ALA A 203 -2.22 -0.73 -9.79
CA ALA A 203 -1.44 -0.71 -11.02
C ALA A 203 0.02 -1.08 -10.77
N SER A 204 0.63 -1.70 -11.78
CA SER A 204 2.06 -1.95 -11.87
C SER A 204 2.56 -1.41 -13.21
N TYR A 205 3.81 -1.69 -13.59
CA TYR A 205 4.46 -1.13 -14.77
C TYR A 205 3.72 -1.34 -16.10
N SER A 206 3.02 -2.46 -16.27
CA SER A 206 2.40 -2.84 -17.55
C SER A 206 0.95 -3.30 -17.43
N LEU A 207 0.45 -3.45 -16.21
CA LEU A 207 -0.87 -3.98 -15.94
C LEU A 207 -1.63 -3.05 -14.99
N ASN A 208 -2.93 -2.93 -15.26
CA ASN A 208 -3.89 -2.37 -14.31
C ASN A 208 -4.75 -3.50 -13.78
N ALA A 209 -5.12 -3.45 -12.53
CA ALA A 209 -5.99 -4.41 -11.90
C ALA A 209 -7.20 -3.73 -11.24
N PHE A 210 -8.39 -4.27 -11.46
CA PHE A 210 -9.53 -4.04 -10.59
C PHE A 210 -9.67 -5.24 -9.68
N VAL A 211 -9.46 -5.01 -8.39
CA VAL A 211 -9.51 -6.05 -7.38
C VAL A 211 -10.87 -6.03 -6.72
N GLU A 212 -11.63 -7.06 -6.96
CA GLU A 212 -12.97 -7.30 -6.39
C GLU A 212 -12.88 -8.35 -5.27
N PRO A 213 -13.91 -8.56 -4.45
CA PRO A 213 -13.89 -9.56 -3.38
C PRO A 213 -13.57 -10.98 -3.86
N GLU A 214 -14.14 -11.37 -5.01
CA GLU A 214 -14.08 -12.76 -5.51
C GLU A 214 -13.10 -12.97 -6.67
N ARG A 215 -12.58 -11.88 -7.25
CA ARG A 215 -11.74 -11.97 -8.43
C ARG A 215 -10.84 -10.76 -8.63
N ILE A 216 -9.88 -10.92 -9.52
CA ILE A 216 -8.99 -9.87 -10.01
C ILE A 216 -9.22 -9.74 -11.52
N VAL A 217 -9.49 -8.53 -11.99
CA VAL A 217 -9.62 -8.25 -13.43
C VAL A 217 -8.39 -7.47 -13.86
N LEU A 218 -7.54 -8.09 -14.65
CA LEU A 218 -6.33 -7.47 -15.18
C LEU A 218 -6.62 -6.83 -16.53
N ILE A 219 -6.04 -5.66 -16.76
CA ILE A 219 -6.10 -4.94 -18.03
C ILE A 219 -4.68 -4.62 -18.45
N ASN A 220 -4.24 -5.17 -19.58
CA ASN A 220 -2.92 -4.86 -20.11
C ASN A 220 -2.94 -3.56 -20.95
N LYS A 221 -1.76 -3.11 -21.37
CA LYS A 221 -1.57 -1.91 -22.19
C LYS A 221 -2.30 -1.91 -23.54
N PHE A 222 -2.76 -3.07 -24.01
CA PHE A 222 -3.56 -3.21 -25.25
C PHE A 222 -5.07 -3.26 -24.97
N GLY A 223 -5.49 -3.12 -23.71
CA GLY A 223 -6.89 -3.20 -23.30
C GLY A 223 -7.45 -4.63 -23.24
N MET A 224 -6.60 -5.65 -23.28
CA MET A 224 -7.04 -7.05 -23.12
C MET A 224 -7.32 -7.32 -21.64
N LEU A 225 -8.42 -8.03 -21.40
CA LEU A 225 -8.85 -8.43 -20.07
C LEU A 225 -8.42 -9.86 -19.77
N GLU A 226 -7.92 -10.07 -18.57
CA GLU A 226 -7.69 -11.38 -17.98
C GLU A 226 -8.39 -11.45 -16.63
N PHE A 227 -9.00 -12.59 -16.33
CA PHE A 227 -9.71 -12.82 -15.07
C PHE A 227 -8.96 -13.84 -14.24
N GLN A 228 -8.66 -13.47 -13.01
CA GLN A 228 -7.97 -14.31 -12.04
C GLN A 228 -8.82 -14.47 -10.78
N ASP A 229 -8.65 -15.59 -10.09
CA ASP A 229 -9.14 -15.74 -8.73
C ASP A 229 -8.24 -14.99 -7.72
N LYS A 230 -8.58 -15.02 -6.46
CA LYS A 230 -7.84 -14.31 -5.41
C LYS A 230 -6.45 -14.89 -5.12
N THR A 231 -6.15 -16.08 -5.65
CA THR A 231 -4.82 -16.69 -5.55
C THR A 231 -3.92 -16.38 -6.74
N GLY A 232 -4.43 -15.64 -7.75
CA GLY A 232 -3.73 -15.33 -8.98
C GLY A 232 -3.84 -16.42 -10.06
N GLY A 233 -4.62 -17.45 -9.81
CA GLY A 233 -4.91 -18.50 -10.77
C GLY A 233 -5.92 -18.04 -11.85
N PRO A 234 -5.88 -18.62 -13.08
CA PRO A 234 -6.79 -18.24 -14.13
C PRO A 234 -8.23 -18.62 -13.77
N GLN A 235 -9.12 -17.65 -13.82
CA GLN A 235 -10.56 -17.86 -13.62
C GLN A 235 -11.24 -18.06 -14.96
N ARG A 236 -11.80 -19.25 -15.20
CA ARG A 236 -12.66 -19.47 -16.38
C ARG A 236 -13.93 -18.65 -16.23
N THR A 237 -14.12 -17.65 -17.08
CA THR A 237 -15.35 -16.88 -17.14
C THR A 237 -16.53 -17.78 -17.56
N LYS A 238 -17.36 -18.15 -16.60
CA LYS A 238 -18.73 -18.54 -16.94
C LYS A 238 -19.44 -17.27 -17.35
N GLN A 239 -19.57 -17.03 -18.66
CA GLN A 239 -20.33 -15.98 -19.33
C GLN A 239 -20.42 -14.61 -18.60
N CYS A 240 -20.16 -13.54 -19.33
CA CYS A 240 -20.43 -12.14 -18.91
C CYS A 240 -21.82 -12.08 -18.24
N PRO A 241 -21.93 -11.60 -16.99
CA PRO A 241 -23.23 -11.51 -16.34
C PRO A 241 -24.20 -10.72 -17.23
N ARG A 242 -25.42 -11.23 -17.44
CA ARG A 242 -26.48 -10.58 -18.23
C ARG A 242 -26.82 -9.15 -17.76
N THR A 243 -26.40 -8.76 -16.57
CA THR A 243 -26.64 -7.44 -15.98
C THR A 243 -25.87 -6.27 -16.60
N LEU A 244 -24.93 -6.52 -17.52
CA LEU A 244 -24.27 -5.47 -18.30
C LEU A 244 -24.89 -5.26 -19.69
N ARG A 245 -26.08 -5.81 -19.96
CA ARG A 245 -26.85 -5.41 -21.15
C ARG A 245 -27.32 -3.98 -20.92
N LYS A 246 -26.79 -3.04 -21.73
CA LYS A 246 -27.23 -1.66 -21.81
C LYS A 246 -28.74 -1.58 -21.89
N PRO A 247 -29.39 -0.61 -21.20
CA PRO A 247 -30.69 -0.16 -21.64
C PRO A 247 -30.56 0.31 -23.10
N SER A 248 -31.51 -0.08 -23.95
CA SER A 248 -31.55 0.28 -25.35
C SER A 248 -31.65 1.81 -25.50
N MET A 249 -30.52 2.48 -25.67
CA MET A 249 -30.50 3.85 -26.17
C MET A 249 -30.66 3.78 -27.68
N SER A 250 -31.81 4.19 -28.17
CA SER A 250 -32.04 4.48 -29.58
C SER A 250 -31.18 5.68 -29.96
N LEU A 251 -30.11 5.44 -30.71
CA LEU A 251 -29.30 6.49 -31.32
C LEU A 251 -30.01 6.96 -32.62
N PRO A 252 -30.05 8.29 -32.91
CA PRO A 252 -30.51 8.76 -34.18
C PRO A 252 -29.63 8.28 -35.33
N ALA A 253 -30.25 7.90 -36.43
CA ALA A 253 -29.58 7.41 -37.63
C ALA A 253 -28.55 8.43 -38.15
N GLY A 254 -27.27 8.01 -38.30
CA GLY A 254 -26.31 8.81 -39.05
C GLY A 254 -24.88 8.86 -38.57
N LYS A 255 -24.44 8.15 -37.51
CA LYS A 255 -23.02 8.11 -37.13
C LYS A 255 -22.55 6.68 -36.91
N SER A 256 -21.52 6.29 -37.68
CA SER A 256 -20.80 5.04 -37.57
C SER A 256 -20.33 4.76 -36.13
N ALA A 257 -20.95 3.77 -35.50
CA ALA A 257 -20.57 3.31 -34.16
C ALA A 257 -19.34 2.41 -34.28
N ARG A 258 -18.18 2.89 -33.84
CA ARG A 258 -17.09 2.00 -33.44
C ARG A 258 -17.57 1.20 -32.23
N ARG A 259 -17.50 -0.13 -32.31
CA ARG A 259 -17.89 -1.04 -31.23
C ARG A 259 -17.09 -0.68 -29.99
N LEU A 260 -17.73 -0.14 -28.96
CA LEU A 260 -17.18 -0.12 -27.60
C LEU A 260 -17.35 -1.52 -27.01
N PHE A 261 -16.26 -2.11 -26.63
CA PHE A 261 -16.23 -3.38 -25.91
C PHE A 261 -16.81 -3.21 -24.50
N CYS A 262 -17.47 -4.25 -24.00
CA CYS A 262 -17.91 -4.34 -22.61
C CYS A 262 -16.73 -4.18 -21.67
N LEU A 263 -16.73 -3.16 -20.84
CA LEU A 263 -15.98 -3.05 -19.61
C LEU A 263 -16.79 -3.67 -18.48
#